data_b2846cf760bc08f1e38d897c7672760d
#
_entry.id   b2846cf760bc08f1e38d897c7672760d
#
_cell.length_a   1.000
_cell.length_b   1.000
_cell.length_c   1.000
_cell.angle_alpha   90.00
_cell.angle_beta   90.00
_cell.angle_gamma   90.00
#
_symmetry.space_group_name_H-M   'P 1'
#
loop_
_entity.id
_entity.type
_entity.pdbx_description
1 polymer ?
#
loop_
_entity_poly.entity_id
_entity_poly.type
_entity_poly.pdbx_seq_one_letter_code
_entity_poly.pdbx_strand_id
1 'polypeptide(L)'
;EMMGIYTQKPFITFTETGFPKELIDELEKRCGKRVIGNKSASGTEIIEELGEEEINTGAMIVYTSADSVMQICGNEETFDLANLYRCCEIARELTMKDEWRVGRVIARPYVGKKKGEFKRTSNRHDYALKPTGRTALNALKDAGLDVIGVGKINDIFCGEGITQTYHSDSSV
;
A
#
# COMPACT_ATOMS: atom_id res chain seq x y z
N GLU A 1 -8.57 -17.25 6.18
CA GLU A 1 -9.42 -18.42 6.54
C GLU A 1 -9.59 -18.57 8.05
N MET A 2 -8.55 -18.33 8.87
CA MET A 2 -8.65 -18.40 10.35
C MET A 2 -9.78 -17.55 10.94
N MET A 3 -10.20 -16.48 10.26
CA MET A 3 -11.28 -15.58 10.70
C MET A 3 -12.63 -15.88 10.05
N GLY A 4 -12.84 -17.09 9.52
CA GLY A 4 -14.13 -17.60 9.05
C GLY A 4 -14.48 -17.32 7.60
N ILE A 5 -13.59 -16.70 6.80
CA ILE A 5 -13.80 -16.51 5.37
C ILE A 5 -12.98 -17.52 4.59
N TYR A 6 -13.64 -18.26 3.69
CA TYR A 6 -12.96 -19.14 2.73
C TYR A 6 -12.51 -18.33 1.50
N THR A 7 -11.21 -18.30 1.24
CA THR A 7 -10.63 -17.58 0.10
C THR A 7 -10.61 -18.50 -1.12
N GLN A 8 -11.52 -18.27 -2.07
CA GLN A 8 -11.63 -19.06 -3.31
C GLN A 8 -10.59 -18.68 -4.35
N LYS A 9 -10.25 -17.38 -4.44
CA LYS A 9 -9.25 -16.86 -5.38
C LYS A 9 -8.18 -16.12 -4.60
N PRO A 10 -6.90 -16.52 -4.70
CA PRO A 10 -5.80 -15.76 -4.11
C PRO A 10 -5.70 -14.39 -4.78
N PHE A 11 -5.10 -13.43 -4.09
CA PHE A 11 -4.76 -12.15 -4.70
C PHE A 11 -3.72 -12.34 -5.80
N ILE A 12 -3.83 -11.53 -6.85
CA ILE A 12 -2.84 -11.49 -7.93
C ILE A 12 -1.55 -10.88 -7.41
N THR A 13 -0.42 -11.44 -7.82
CA THR A 13 0.92 -10.86 -7.59
C THR A 13 1.52 -10.43 -8.93
N PHE A 14 2.29 -9.37 -8.92
CA PHE A 14 2.97 -8.82 -10.09
C PHE A 14 4.50 -8.84 -9.95
N THR A 15 4.99 -9.80 -9.16
CA THR A 15 6.42 -9.92 -8.79
C THR A 15 7.32 -10.12 -10.00
N GLU A 16 6.90 -10.97 -10.95
CA GLU A 16 7.71 -11.33 -12.12
C GLU A 16 7.63 -10.30 -13.26
N THR A 17 6.48 -9.65 -13.40
CA THR A 17 6.18 -8.83 -14.59
C THR A 17 6.15 -7.32 -14.33
N GLY A 18 6.04 -6.91 -13.05
CA GLY A 18 5.53 -5.59 -12.75
C GLY A 18 4.04 -5.45 -13.10
N PHE A 19 3.48 -4.29 -12.89
CA PHE A 19 2.08 -4.01 -13.18
C PHE A 19 1.84 -3.87 -14.70
N PRO A 20 0.68 -4.30 -15.21
CA PRO A 20 0.33 -4.17 -16.62
C PRO A 20 0.39 -2.72 -17.09
N LYS A 21 0.78 -2.56 -18.36
CA LYS A 21 0.94 -1.22 -18.96
C LYS A 21 -0.35 -0.40 -18.89
N GLU A 22 -1.50 -1.03 -19.10
CA GLU A 22 -2.80 -0.38 -19.06
C GLU A 22 -3.11 0.22 -17.68
N LEU A 23 -2.74 -0.48 -16.61
CA LEU A 23 -2.87 0.02 -15.24
C LEU A 23 -1.93 1.20 -15.00
N ILE A 24 -0.69 1.10 -15.44
CA ILE A 24 0.30 2.18 -15.30
C ILE A 24 -0.13 3.43 -16.09
N ASP A 25 -0.55 3.28 -17.35
CA ASP A 25 -1.00 4.39 -18.18
C ASP A 25 -2.21 5.12 -17.56
N GLU A 26 -3.16 4.38 -17.00
CA GLU A 26 -4.33 4.99 -16.34
C GLU A 26 -3.94 5.67 -15.01
N LEU A 27 -2.99 5.09 -14.28
CA LEU A 27 -2.45 5.69 -13.06
C LEU A 27 -1.72 7.02 -13.37
N GLU A 28 -0.85 7.03 -14.38
CA GLU A 28 -0.15 8.24 -14.85
C GLU A 28 -1.13 9.34 -15.24
N LYS A 29 -2.12 9.00 -16.04
CA LYS A 29 -3.16 9.93 -16.51
C LYS A 29 -3.94 10.55 -15.36
N ARG A 30 -4.36 9.76 -14.38
CA ARG A 30 -5.16 10.25 -13.24
C ARG A 30 -4.32 10.99 -12.21
N CYS A 31 -3.09 10.57 -11.97
CA CYS A 31 -2.17 11.23 -11.05
C CYS A 31 -1.51 12.48 -11.65
N GLY A 32 -1.42 12.56 -12.98
CA GLY A 32 -0.68 13.61 -13.68
C GLY A 32 0.83 13.51 -13.51
N LYS A 33 1.36 12.31 -13.28
CA LYS A 33 2.76 12.04 -13.02
C LYS A 33 3.23 10.79 -13.76
N ARG A 34 4.42 10.84 -14.33
CA ARG A 34 5.06 9.67 -14.97
C ARG A 34 5.44 8.64 -13.92
N VAL A 35 5.22 7.38 -14.20
CA VAL A 35 5.66 6.25 -13.35
C VAL A 35 7.08 5.83 -13.72
N ILE A 36 7.91 5.61 -12.72
CA ILE A 36 9.23 4.98 -12.82
C ILE A 36 9.29 3.77 -11.89
N GLY A 37 10.17 2.84 -12.20
CA GLY A 37 10.35 1.59 -11.46
C GLY A 37 9.51 0.46 -12.06
N ASN A 38 8.28 0.28 -11.63
CA ASN A 38 7.36 -0.80 -12.04
C ASN A 38 8.00 -2.20 -12.06
N LYS A 39 8.67 -2.56 -10.98
CA LYS A 39 9.33 -3.85 -10.80
C LYS A 39 9.23 -4.34 -9.36
N SER A 40 9.59 -5.59 -9.13
CA SER A 40 9.77 -6.12 -7.78
C SER A 40 11.08 -5.59 -7.19
N ALA A 41 11.01 -5.01 -5.99
CA ALA A 41 12.18 -4.45 -5.32
C ALA A 41 12.01 -4.33 -3.80
N SER A 42 13.12 -4.16 -3.10
CA SER A 42 13.14 -3.66 -1.74
C SER A 42 12.87 -2.14 -1.73
N GLY A 43 12.07 -1.66 -0.78
CA GLY A 43 11.73 -0.23 -0.71
C GLY A 43 12.94 0.68 -0.41
N THR A 44 13.99 0.19 0.23
CA THR A 44 15.23 0.94 0.43
C THR A 44 16.07 0.99 -0.83
N GLU A 45 16.20 -0.13 -1.51
CA GLU A 45 16.99 -0.21 -2.75
C GLU A 45 16.38 0.63 -3.87
N ILE A 46 15.07 0.59 -4.06
CA ILE A 46 14.44 1.32 -5.14
C ILE A 46 14.47 2.83 -4.92
N ILE A 47 14.42 3.31 -3.69
CA ILE A 47 14.59 4.73 -3.36
C ILE A 47 16.04 5.15 -3.65
N GLU A 48 17.03 4.35 -3.28
CA GLU A 48 18.44 4.62 -3.60
C GLU A 48 18.71 4.60 -5.11
N GLU A 49 17.98 3.81 -5.87
CA GLU A 49 18.13 3.72 -7.33
C GLU A 49 17.43 4.87 -8.06
N LEU A 50 16.22 5.24 -7.68
CA LEU A 50 15.32 6.11 -8.43
C LEU A 50 14.98 7.44 -7.73
N GLY A 51 15.39 7.63 -6.48
CA GLY A 51 15.01 8.80 -5.69
C GLY A 51 15.50 10.12 -6.30
N GLU A 52 16.70 10.17 -6.84
CA GLU A 52 17.19 11.38 -7.52
C GLU A 52 16.41 11.65 -8.82
N GLU A 53 16.04 10.62 -9.59
CA GLU A 53 15.20 10.78 -10.78
C GLU A 53 13.81 11.30 -10.40
N GLU A 54 13.21 10.76 -9.34
CA GLU A 54 11.91 11.23 -8.83
C GLU A 54 11.96 12.70 -8.44
N ILE A 55 12.95 13.12 -7.65
CA ILE A 55 13.12 14.50 -7.21
C ILE A 55 13.31 15.46 -8.41
N ASN A 56 14.13 15.08 -9.38
CA ASN A 56 14.48 15.92 -10.51
C ASN A 56 13.37 16.03 -11.56
N THR A 57 12.55 15.01 -11.72
CA THR A 57 11.52 14.93 -12.77
C THR A 57 10.10 15.07 -12.26
N GLY A 58 9.87 14.94 -10.96
CA GLY A 58 8.53 14.85 -10.36
C GLY A 58 7.80 13.55 -10.68
N ALA A 59 8.52 12.53 -11.17
CA ALA A 59 7.97 11.21 -11.43
C ALA A 59 7.52 10.51 -10.15
N MET A 60 6.76 9.43 -10.29
CA MET A 60 6.24 8.64 -9.18
C MET A 60 6.90 7.25 -9.19
N ILE A 61 7.59 6.87 -8.12
CA ILE A 61 8.19 5.54 -8.00
C ILE A 61 7.08 4.54 -7.65
N VAL A 62 6.82 3.58 -8.54
CA VAL A 62 5.89 2.46 -8.31
C VAL A 62 6.66 1.16 -8.32
N TYR A 63 6.42 0.29 -7.35
CA TYR A 63 7.06 -1.01 -7.26
C TYR A 63 6.18 -2.03 -6.53
N THR A 64 6.54 -3.29 -6.61
CA THR A 64 5.90 -4.39 -5.89
C THR A 64 6.91 -5.18 -5.07
N SER A 65 6.47 -6.22 -4.41
CA SER A 65 7.29 -7.20 -3.71
C SER A 65 6.72 -8.61 -3.95
N ALA A 66 7.13 -9.61 -3.17
CA ALA A 66 6.57 -10.95 -3.26
C ALA A 66 5.08 -11.04 -2.88
N ASP A 67 4.59 -10.05 -2.12
CA ASP A 67 3.18 -9.96 -1.73
C ASP A 67 2.33 -9.32 -2.84
N SER A 68 1.00 -9.45 -2.70
CA SER A 68 0.04 -8.75 -3.56
C SER A 68 -0.11 -7.29 -3.14
N VAL A 69 0.86 -6.47 -3.47
CA VAL A 69 0.92 -5.05 -3.07
C VAL A 69 1.39 -4.16 -4.22
N MET A 70 0.81 -2.96 -4.30
CA MET A 70 1.35 -1.84 -5.06
C MET A 70 1.92 -0.83 -4.07
N GLN A 71 3.18 -0.50 -4.20
CA GLN A 71 3.85 0.45 -3.33
C GLN A 71 4.25 1.69 -4.13
N ILE A 72 3.97 2.86 -3.58
CA ILE A 72 4.26 4.14 -4.21
C ILE A 72 5.15 4.93 -3.26
N CYS A 73 6.35 5.29 -3.71
CA CYS A 73 7.23 6.19 -2.99
C CYS A 73 7.09 7.61 -3.53
N GLY A 74 7.23 8.57 -2.63
CA GLY A 74 7.31 9.99 -2.94
C GLY A 74 8.12 10.72 -1.87
N ASN A 75 8.99 11.63 -2.29
CA ASN A 75 9.76 12.47 -1.39
C ASN A 75 8.83 13.52 -0.74
N GLU A 76 8.84 13.65 0.58
CA GLU A 76 7.92 14.55 1.28
C GLU A 76 8.12 16.04 0.92
N GLU A 77 9.35 16.43 0.55
CA GLU A 77 9.65 17.83 0.24
C GLU A 77 9.29 18.19 -1.22
N THR A 78 9.48 17.29 -2.17
CA THR A 78 9.36 17.56 -3.61
C THR A 78 8.09 17.00 -4.24
N PHE A 79 7.65 15.83 -3.80
CA PHE A 79 6.41 15.21 -4.26
C PHE A 79 5.18 15.72 -3.50
N ASP A 80 5.38 16.07 -2.25
CA ASP A 80 4.38 16.42 -1.24
C ASP A 80 3.55 15.22 -0.74
N LEU A 81 3.41 15.14 0.58
CA LEU A 81 2.74 14.02 1.26
C LEU A 81 1.26 13.89 0.88
N ALA A 82 0.55 15.01 0.74
CA ALA A 82 -0.85 15.02 0.33
C ALA A 82 -1.03 14.50 -1.10
N ASN A 83 -0.12 14.86 -2.01
CA ASN A 83 -0.10 14.33 -3.37
C ASN A 83 0.20 12.83 -3.41
N LEU A 84 1.11 12.35 -2.56
CA LEU A 84 1.41 10.93 -2.45
C LEU A 84 0.17 10.14 -2.01
N TYR A 85 -0.53 10.60 -0.99
CA TYR A 85 -1.76 9.97 -0.52
C TYR A 85 -2.85 9.98 -1.59
N ARG A 86 -3.05 11.12 -2.28
CA ARG A 86 -4.00 11.22 -3.40
C ARG A 86 -3.67 10.20 -4.52
N CYS A 87 -2.40 10.04 -4.87
CA CYS A 87 -1.99 9.04 -5.87
C CYS A 87 -2.25 7.61 -5.38
N CYS A 88 -2.04 7.32 -4.11
CA CYS A 88 -2.35 6.01 -3.53
C CYS A 88 -3.85 5.73 -3.48
N GLU A 89 -4.70 6.72 -3.22
CA GLU A 89 -6.16 6.59 -3.30
C GLU A 89 -6.61 6.27 -4.73
N ILE A 90 -6.10 6.99 -5.72
CA ILE A 90 -6.34 6.70 -7.14
C ILE A 90 -5.89 5.28 -7.50
N ALA A 91 -4.69 4.89 -7.07
CA ALA A 91 -4.18 3.54 -7.29
C ALA A 91 -5.08 2.48 -6.63
N ARG A 92 -5.59 2.75 -5.41
CA ARG A 92 -6.54 1.85 -4.72
C ARG A 92 -7.83 1.69 -5.51
N GLU A 93 -8.41 2.78 -6.04
CA GLU A 93 -9.60 2.71 -6.88
C GLU A 93 -9.36 1.88 -8.15
N LEU A 94 -8.25 2.14 -8.87
CA LEU A 94 -7.89 1.39 -10.08
C LEU A 94 -7.70 -0.09 -9.81
N THR A 95 -7.03 -0.43 -8.70
CA THR A 95 -6.76 -1.82 -8.30
C THR A 95 -7.94 -2.51 -7.63
N MET A 96 -9.13 -1.94 -7.66
CA MET A 96 -10.38 -2.64 -7.33
C MET A 96 -10.90 -3.52 -8.48
N LYS A 97 -10.46 -3.28 -9.73
CA LYS A 97 -10.79 -4.16 -10.86
C LYS A 97 -10.18 -5.53 -10.67
N ASP A 98 -10.92 -6.58 -11.02
CA ASP A 98 -10.51 -7.97 -10.78
C ASP A 98 -9.14 -8.32 -11.38
N GLU A 99 -8.86 -7.85 -12.61
CA GLU A 99 -7.60 -8.09 -13.30
C GLU A 99 -6.38 -7.36 -12.71
N TRP A 100 -6.63 -6.35 -11.86
CA TRP A 100 -5.58 -5.53 -11.23
C TRP A 100 -5.63 -5.58 -9.69
N ARG A 101 -6.48 -6.42 -9.14
CA ARG A 101 -6.77 -6.42 -7.70
C ARG A 101 -5.57 -6.88 -6.87
N VAL A 102 -4.95 -5.92 -6.18
CA VAL A 102 -3.94 -6.19 -5.17
C VAL A 102 -4.52 -6.09 -3.75
N GLY A 103 -3.94 -6.83 -2.83
CA GLY A 103 -4.38 -6.83 -1.43
C GLY A 103 -4.21 -5.49 -0.73
N ARG A 104 -3.16 -4.74 -1.08
CA ARG A 104 -2.86 -3.42 -0.50
C ARG A 104 -2.23 -2.48 -1.51
N VAL A 105 -2.53 -1.18 -1.36
CA VAL A 105 -1.71 -0.09 -1.89
C VAL A 105 -1.04 0.58 -0.71
N ILE A 106 0.25 0.88 -0.80
CA ILE A 106 1.03 1.41 0.32
C ILE A 106 1.71 2.70 -0.11
N ALA A 107 1.43 3.79 0.61
CA ALA A 107 2.20 5.02 0.54
C ALA A 107 3.52 4.84 1.32
N ARG A 108 4.64 5.09 0.67
CA ARG A 108 6.00 4.98 1.22
C ARG A 108 6.73 6.32 1.11
N PRO A 109 6.40 7.30 1.96
CA PRO A 109 7.10 8.58 1.95
C PRO A 109 8.54 8.44 2.44
N TYR A 110 9.40 9.29 1.90
CA TYR A 110 10.80 9.36 2.28
C TYR A 110 11.31 10.82 2.22
N VAL A 111 12.45 11.06 2.83
CA VAL A 111 13.16 12.35 2.82
C VAL A 111 14.60 12.14 2.38
N GLY A 112 15.30 13.22 2.05
CA GLY A 112 16.68 13.24 1.56
C GLY A 112 16.77 13.86 0.18
N LYS A 113 17.97 14.32 -0.20
CA LYS A 113 18.17 15.09 -1.45
C LYS A 113 18.97 14.34 -2.50
N LYS A 114 19.75 13.36 -2.08
CA LYS A 114 20.63 12.58 -2.97
C LYS A 114 20.84 11.17 -2.45
N LYS A 115 21.35 10.34 -3.30
CA LYS A 115 21.71 8.94 -2.99
C LYS A 115 22.59 8.86 -1.74
N GLY A 116 22.29 7.92 -0.85
CA GLY A 116 22.94 7.75 0.45
C GLY A 116 22.35 8.59 1.59
N GLU A 117 21.47 9.53 1.29
CA GLU A 117 20.77 10.35 2.31
C GLU A 117 19.30 9.97 2.47
N PHE A 118 18.78 9.13 1.57
CA PHE A 118 17.36 8.79 1.57
C PHE A 118 16.96 7.96 2.80
N LYS A 119 15.91 8.42 3.48
CA LYS A 119 15.34 7.74 4.64
C LYS A 119 13.82 7.71 4.57
N ARG A 120 13.25 6.53 4.74
CA ARG A 120 11.79 6.39 4.87
C ARG A 120 11.31 7.07 6.15
N THR A 121 10.15 7.70 6.09
CA THR A 121 9.52 8.35 7.24
C THR A 121 8.47 7.45 7.88
N SER A 122 7.97 7.87 9.04
CA SER A 122 6.85 7.21 9.73
C SER A 122 5.48 7.47 9.11
N ASN A 123 5.39 8.39 8.12
CA ASN A 123 4.14 8.77 7.45
C ASN A 123 3.67 7.75 6.41
N ARG A 124 4.09 6.50 6.55
CA ARG A 124 3.57 5.37 5.78
C ARG A 124 2.07 5.23 6.01
N HIS A 125 1.33 4.97 4.93
CA HIS A 125 -0.09 4.66 5.00
C HIS A 125 -0.46 3.48 4.10
N ASP A 126 -1.24 2.54 4.64
CA ASP A 126 -1.67 1.33 3.94
C ASP A 126 -3.16 1.44 3.58
N TYR A 127 -3.47 1.30 2.29
CA TYR A 127 -4.83 1.22 1.75
C TYR A 127 -5.16 -0.25 1.46
N ALA A 128 -5.60 -0.97 2.49
CA ALA A 128 -5.93 -2.38 2.38
C ALA A 128 -7.34 -2.60 1.78
N LEU A 129 -7.58 -3.80 1.26
CA LEU A 129 -8.93 -4.24 0.95
C LEU A 129 -9.63 -4.68 2.24
N LYS A 130 -10.89 -4.28 2.37
CA LYS A 130 -11.74 -4.84 3.42
C LYS A 130 -11.91 -6.34 3.22
N PRO A 131 -12.15 -7.11 4.30
CA PRO A 131 -12.54 -8.51 4.18
C PRO A 131 -13.71 -8.68 3.19
N THR A 132 -13.66 -9.70 2.36
CA THR A 132 -14.68 -9.97 1.32
C THR A 132 -16.01 -10.45 1.87
N GLY A 133 -16.10 -10.69 3.16
CA GLY A 133 -17.30 -11.15 3.84
C GLY A 133 -17.21 -10.93 5.34
N ARG A 134 -18.25 -11.38 6.04
CA ARG A 134 -18.35 -11.30 7.48
C ARG A 134 -17.32 -12.22 8.16
N THR A 135 -16.48 -11.66 9.00
CA THR A 135 -15.45 -12.37 9.76
C THR A 135 -15.95 -12.74 11.16
N ALA A 136 -15.17 -13.58 11.87
CA ALA A 136 -15.39 -13.84 13.29
C ALA A 136 -15.36 -12.57 14.13
N LEU A 137 -14.55 -11.56 13.76
CA LEU A 137 -14.50 -10.26 14.44
C LEU A 137 -15.85 -9.54 14.36
N ASN A 138 -16.50 -9.54 13.19
CA ASN A 138 -17.82 -8.98 13.02
C ASN A 138 -18.86 -9.72 13.89
N ALA A 139 -18.79 -11.05 13.92
CA ALA A 139 -19.72 -11.85 14.72
C ALA A 139 -19.60 -11.57 16.23
N LEU A 140 -18.38 -11.45 16.73
CA LEU A 140 -18.12 -11.11 18.14
C LEU A 140 -18.62 -9.70 18.47
N LYS A 141 -18.33 -8.72 17.63
CA LYS A 141 -18.82 -7.34 17.80
C LYS A 141 -20.35 -7.26 17.82
N ASP A 142 -21.02 -7.96 16.90
CA ASP A 142 -22.49 -7.99 16.84
C ASP A 142 -23.13 -8.72 18.03
N ALA A 143 -22.38 -9.63 18.66
CA ALA A 143 -22.78 -10.26 19.91
C ALA A 143 -22.57 -9.35 21.15
N GLY A 144 -22.13 -8.11 20.95
CA GLY A 144 -21.89 -7.14 22.02
C GLY A 144 -20.58 -7.38 22.79
N LEU A 145 -19.67 -8.17 22.24
CA LEU A 145 -18.36 -8.44 22.84
C LEU A 145 -17.31 -7.42 22.37
N ASP A 146 -16.36 -7.14 23.24
CA ASP A 146 -15.20 -6.34 22.87
C ASP A 146 -14.26 -7.14 21.97
N VAL A 147 -13.84 -6.49 20.88
CA VAL A 147 -12.86 -7.04 19.92
C VAL A 147 -11.66 -6.10 19.88
N ILE A 148 -10.61 -6.51 20.55
CA ILE A 148 -9.43 -5.68 20.75
C ILE A 148 -8.36 -6.06 19.71
N GLY A 149 -8.02 -5.13 18.81
CA GLY A 149 -6.93 -5.26 17.86
C GLY A 149 -5.61 -4.72 18.45
N VAL A 150 -4.53 -5.51 18.44
CA VAL A 150 -3.22 -5.09 18.86
C VAL A 150 -2.26 -5.07 17.67
N GLY A 151 -1.46 -4.01 17.53
CA GLY A 151 -0.53 -3.82 16.43
C GLY A 151 -1.24 -3.65 15.10
N LYS A 152 -0.88 -4.46 14.09
CA LYS A 152 -1.37 -4.35 12.71
C LYS A 152 -2.76 -4.93 12.46
N ILE A 153 -3.42 -5.51 13.45
CA ILE A 153 -4.70 -6.20 13.24
C ILE A 153 -5.76 -5.24 12.70
N ASN A 154 -5.84 -4.04 13.24
CA ASN A 154 -6.76 -3.01 12.74
C ASN A 154 -6.56 -2.72 11.25
N ASP A 155 -5.31 -2.55 10.82
CA ASP A 155 -4.97 -2.23 9.44
C ASP A 155 -5.26 -3.39 8.48
N ILE A 156 -4.97 -4.63 8.92
CA ILE A 156 -5.24 -5.84 8.14
C ILE A 156 -6.75 -6.01 7.86
N PHE A 157 -7.58 -5.70 8.83
CA PHE A 157 -9.04 -5.82 8.72
C PHE A 157 -9.74 -4.50 8.35
N CYS A 158 -8.99 -3.41 8.09
CA CYS A 158 -9.55 -2.07 7.83
C CYS A 158 -10.53 -1.61 8.91
N GLY A 159 -10.29 -1.96 10.16
CA GLY A 159 -11.16 -1.67 11.30
C GLY A 159 -12.45 -2.50 11.35
N GLU A 160 -12.69 -3.37 10.38
CA GLU A 160 -13.92 -4.16 10.32
C GLU A 160 -14.02 -5.15 11.49
N GLY A 161 -15.09 -5.00 12.26
CA GLY A 161 -15.37 -5.86 13.41
C GLY A 161 -14.50 -5.59 14.65
N ILE A 162 -13.69 -4.53 14.67
CA ILE A 162 -12.86 -4.16 15.81
C ILE A 162 -13.56 -3.06 16.62
N THR A 163 -13.50 -3.17 17.96
CA THR A 163 -14.10 -2.20 18.89
C THR A 163 -13.04 -1.28 19.50
N GLN A 164 -11.82 -1.79 19.71
CA GLN A 164 -10.71 -1.04 20.27
C GLN A 164 -9.40 -1.43 19.60
N THR A 165 -8.46 -0.49 19.48
CA THR A 165 -7.15 -0.71 18.86
C THR A 165 -6.04 -0.19 19.78
N TYR A 166 -5.00 -1.01 19.96
CA TYR A 166 -3.77 -0.63 20.63
C TYR A 166 -2.60 -0.72 19.68
N HIS A 167 -1.88 0.37 19.55
CA HIS A 167 -0.66 0.39 18.75
C HIS A 167 0.44 -0.41 19.45
N SER A 168 1.27 -1.10 18.66
CA SER A 168 2.47 -1.79 19.14
C SER A 168 3.58 -1.66 18.11
N ASP A 169 4.74 -1.22 18.54
CA ASP A 169 5.93 -1.07 17.70
C ASP A 169 6.68 -2.39 17.52
N SER A 170 6.41 -3.37 18.38
CA SER A 170 7.07 -4.68 18.40
C SER A 170 6.08 -5.79 18.77
N SER A 171 6.42 -7.00 18.35
CA SER A 171 5.71 -8.23 18.78
C SER A 171 6.29 -8.82 20.08
N VAL A 172 7.25 -8.13 20.68
CA VAL A 172 7.93 -8.55 21.94
C VAL A 172 7.87 -7.41 22.92
#